data_c2c94eff99da7611e3803f4ba7d5549d
#
_entry.id   c2c94eff99da7611e3803f4ba7d5549d
#
_cell.length_a   1.000
_cell.length_b   1.000
_cell.length_c   1.000
_cell.angle_alpha   90.00
_cell.angle_beta   90.00
_cell.angle_gamma   90.00
#
_symmetry.space_group_name_H-M   'P 1'
#
loop_
_entity.id
_entity.type
_entity.pdbx_description
1 polymer ?
#
loop_
_entity_poly.entity_id
_entity_poly.type
_entity_poly.pdbx_seq_one_letter_code
_entity_poly.pdbx_strand_id
1 'polypeptide(L)'
;MKLARIPAAGVLLALLSTPALAEPRWLACKFNDTTGKAQNFVMVFDDLRGTAALFDGYSLVDGTGTTINFQSLRTRFPPFNVTYNRNDGALAISPAGTGGILHGDCRRSAPPPGAPALPQ
;
A
#
# COMPACT_ATOMS: atom_id res chain seq x y z
N MET A 1 -0.70 -0.22 52.09
CA MET A 1 -0.61 0.06 51.43
C MET A 1 -0.51 0.14 50.55
N LYS A 2 -0.55 0.23 50.34
CA LYS A 2 -0.49 0.48 49.40
C LYS A 2 -0.64 0.59 48.42
N LEU A 3 -0.85 0.53 48.26
CA LEU A 3 -1.06 0.71 47.23
C LEU A 3 -1.05 1.09 46.43
N ALA A 4 -1.22 1.19 46.36
CA ALA A 4 -1.40 1.71 45.61
C ALA A 4 -0.90 1.78 44.57
N ARG A 5 -0.51 1.59 44.32
CA ARG A 5 -0.11 1.70 43.45
C ARG A 5 -0.39 1.30 42.42
N ILE A 6 -0.53 1.10 42.24
CA ILE A 6 -0.82 0.70 41.40
C ILE A 6 -1.31 1.02 40.50
N PRO A 7 -1.72 1.27 40.63
CA PRO A 7 -2.52 1.59 39.71
C PRO A 7 -2.04 2.24 38.58
N ALA A 8 -1.47 2.88 38.75
CA ALA A 8 -1.08 3.62 37.74
C ALA A 8 -0.66 2.89 36.60
N ALA A 9 -0.16 1.88 36.88
CA ALA A 9 0.39 1.15 35.89
C ALA A 9 -0.51 0.79 34.79
N GLY A 10 -1.55 0.29 35.14
CA GLY A 10 -2.36 -0.22 34.14
C GLY A 10 -2.78 0.78 33.16
N VAL A 11 -2.92 1.87 33.61
CA VAL A 11 -3.38 2.85 32.81
C VAL A 11 -2.57 3.12 31.64
N LEU A 12 -1.39 3.03 31.81
CA LEU A 12 -0.52 3.35 30.79
C LEU A 12 -0.66 2.56 29.60
N LEU A 13 -0.99 1.38 29.80
CA LEU A 13 -1.04 0.53 28.72
C LEU A 13 -1.98 0.91 27.69
N ALA A 14 -3.05 1.38 28.11
CA ALA A 14 -4.05 1.69 27.18
C ALA A 14 -3.59 2.66 26.16
N LEU A 15 -2.69 3.41 26.52
CA LEU A 15 -2.27 4.40 25.66
C LEU A 15 -1.56 3.91 24.49
N LEU A 16 -1.03 2.80 24.65
CA LEU A 16 -0.22 2.33 23.65
C LEU A 16 -0.95 1.84 22.48
N SER A 17 -2.13 1.64 22.67
CA SER A 17 -2.86 1.06 21.63
C SER A 17 -3.13 1.94 20.48
N THR A 18 -2.68 3.01 20.46
CA THR A 18 -3.11 3.75 19.52
C THR A 18 -2.60 3.50 18.29
N PRO A 19 -2.39 3.86 17.58
CA PRO A 19 -2.48 4.14 16.42
C PRO A 19 -1.86 3.71 15.30
N ALA A 20 -1.57 2.68 15.22
CA ALA A 20 -1.02 2.14 14.08
C ALA A 20 -1.92 2.23 12.90
N LEU A 21 -3.08 2.65 13.13
CA LEU A 21 -4.05 2.63 12.12
C LEU A 21 -3.78 3.46 10.91
N ALA A 22 -3.07 4.47 11.08
CA ALA A 22 -2.89 5.40 10.02
C ALA A 22 -1.65 5.18 9.19
N GLU A 23 -1.00 4.07 9.38
CA GLU A 23 0.25 3.86 8.68
C GLU A 23 0.05 3.49 7.22
N PRO A 24 0.75 4.12 6.31
CA PRO A 24 0.74 3.70 4.92
C PRO A 24 1.34 2.31 4.77
N ARG A 25 0.90 1.61 3.76
CA ARG A 25 1.37 0.25 3.50
C ARG A 25 2.09 0.18 2.19
N TRP A 26 3.30 -0.35 2.23
CA TRP A 26 4.14 -0.47 1.04
C TRP A 26 4.03 -1.87 0.46
N LEU A 27 3.96 -1.94 -0.86
CA LEU A 27 3.86 -3.18 -1.58
C LEU A 27 4.94 -3.26 -2.66
N ALA A 28 5.62 -4.38 -2.70
CA ALA A 28 6.54 -4.66 -3.79
C ALA A 28 5.80 -5.55 -4.78
N CYS A 29 5.65 -5.10 -5.98
CA CYS A 29 4.84 -5.76 -6.98
C CYS A 29 5.67 -6.20 -8.17
N LYS A 30 5.28 -7.30 -8.81
CA LYS A 30 5.92 -7.74 -10.01
C LYS A 30 4.90 -8.31 -10.97
N PHE A 31 5.18 -8.18 -12.24
CA PHE A 31 4.32 -8.73 -13.28
C PHE A 31 5.16 -8.98 -14.52
N ASN A 32 4.63 -9.76 -15.46
CA ASN A 32 5.29 -9.97 -16.73
C ASN A 32 4.61 -9.10 -17.77
N ASP A 33 5.41 -8.37 -18.54
CA ASP A 33 4.85 -7.51 -19.58
C ASP A 33 4.45 -8.35 -20.80
N THR A 34 4.00 -7.70 -21.85
CA THR A 34 3.51 -8.41 -23.03
C THR A 34 4.57 -9.21 -23.74
N THR A 35 5.83 -8.95 -23.47
CA THR A 35 6.93 -9.72 -24.06
C THR A 35 7.37 -10.85 -23.16
N GLY A 36 6.75 -10.98 -22.00
CA GLY A 36 7.13 -12.02 -21.04
C GLY A 36 8.25 -11.58 -20.10
N LYS A 37 8.68 -10.34 -20.19
CA LYS A 37 9.76 -9.85 -19.36
C LYS A 37 9.24 -9.40 -18.01
N ALA A 38 9.94 -9.77 -16.95
CA ALA A 38 9.53 -9.41 -15.61
C ALA A 38 9.74 -7.92 -15.34
N GLN A 39 8.73 -7.30 -14.78
CA GLN A 39 8.77 -5.89 -14.38
C GLN A 39 8.44 -5.80 -12.91
N ASN A 40 9.11 -4.89 -12.21
CA ASN A 40 8.89 -4.69 -10.78
C ASN A 40 8.55 -3.25 -10.51
N PHE A 41 7.70 -3.02 -9.54
CA PHE A 41 7.42 -1.67 -9.09
C PHE A 41 7.02 -1.69 -7.62
N VAL A 42 7.04 -0.53 -7.01
CA VAL A 42 6.67 -0.39 -5.60
C VAL A 42 5.54 0.62 -5.53
N MET A 43 4.52 0.31 -4.77
CA MET A 43 3.47 1.27 -4.53
C MET A 43 3.14 1.33 -3.05
N VAL A 44 2.52 2.40 -2.65
CA VAL A 44 2.12 2.60 -1.26
C VAL A 44 0.67 3.03 -1.25
N PHE A 45 -0.08 2.55 -0.27
CA PHE A 45 -1.46 3.00 -0.12
C PHE A 45 -1.76 3.28 1.35
N ASP A 46 -2.75 4.13 1.53
CA ASP A 46 -3.17 4.56 2.86
C ASP A 46 -4.67 4.33 2.98
N ASP A 47 -5.05 3.37 3.82
CA ASP A 47 -6.45 3.04 4.01
C ASP A 47 -7.26 4.21 4.54
N LEU A 48 -6.66 4.96 5.43
CA LEU A 48 -7.37 6.01 6.09
C LEU A 48 -7.61 7.19 5.16
N ARG A 49 -6.68 7.48 4.32
CA ARG A 49 -6.82 8.60 3.40
C ARG A 49 -7.44 8.21 2.07
N GLY A 50 -7.50 6.92 1.80
CA GLY A 50 -8.04 6.45 0.53
C GLY A 50 -7.14 6.77 -0.67
N THR A 51 -5.85 6.80 -0.44
CA THR A 51 -4.90 7.20 -1.48
C THR A 51 -3.94 6.09 -1.83
N ALA A 52 -3.39 6.16 -3.03
CA ALA A 52 -2.35 5.25 -3.46
C ALA A 52 -1.36 6.02 -4.32
N ALA A 53 -0.12 5.59 -4.31
CA ALA A 53 0.93 6.23 -5.09
C ALA A 53 1.95 5.20 -5.56
N LEU A 54 2.55 5.48 -6.71
CA LEU A 54 3.59 4.66 -7.29
C LEU A 54 4.93 5.33 -6.99
N PHE A 55 5.89 4.54 -6.54
CA PHE A 55 7.23 5.07 -6.29
C PHE A 55 8.08 4.79 -7.52
N ASP A 56 8.59 5.84 -8.14
CA ASP A 56 9.36 5.70 -9.37
C ASP A 56 10.87 5.67 -9.14
N GLY A 57 11.30 5.57 -7.89
CA GLY A 57 12.71 5.59 -7.54
C GLY A 57 13.16 6.91 -6.95
N TYR A 58 12.42 7.96 -7.17
CA TYR A 58 12.74 9.29 -6.67
C TYR A 58 11.57 9.94 -5.97
N SER A 59 10.40 9.81 -6.52
CA SER A 59 9.23 10.51 -5.99
C SER A 59 8.01 9.61 -6.09
N LEU A 60 6.92 10.09 -5.52
CA LEU A 60 5.66 9.38 -5.56
C LEU A 60 4.77 9.99 -6.63
N VAL A 61 4.19 9.12 -7.43
CA VAL A 61 3.23 9.52 -8.46
C VAL A 61 1.86 9.12 -7.96
N ASP A 62 1.03 10.09 -7.70
CA ASP A 62 -0.29 9.79 -7.11
C ASP A 62 -1.19 9.06 -8.09
N GLY A 63 -1.90 8.07 -7.58
CA GLY A 63 -2.93 7.41 -8.34
C GLY A 63 -4.17 8.25 -8.39
N THR A 64 -4.96 8.05 -9.43
CA THR A 64 -6.24 8.74 -9.57
C THR A 64 -7.37 7.73 -9.54
N GLY A 65 -8.56 8.19 -9.17
CA GLY A 65 -9.72 7.31 -9.11
C GLY A 65 -9.53 6.17 -8.13
N THR A 66 -8.82 6.42 -7.04
CA THR A 66 -8.46 5.37 -6.09
C THR A 66 -9.65 4.94 -5.26
N THR A 67 -9.84 3.64 -5.17
CA THR A 67 -10.86 3.03 -4.32
C THR A 67 -10.21 1.93 -3.52
N ILE A 68 -10.32 2.00 -2.21
CA ILE A 68 -9.72 1.02 -1.32
C ILE A 68 -10.79 0.46 -0.38
N ASN A 69 -10.87 -0.86 -0.33
CA ASN A 69 -11.68 -1.49 0.70
C ASN A 69 -10.88 -2.66 1.25
N PHE A 70 -11.43 -3.45 2.15
CA PHE A 70 -10.64 -4.49 2.78
C PHE A 70 -10.38 -5.68 1.86
N GLN A 71 -10.97 -5.72 0.71
CA GLN A 71 -10.75 -6.79 -0.25
C GLN A 71 -9.83 -6.38 -1.39
N SER A 72 -9.88 -5.13 -1.80
CA SER A 72 -9.14 -4.71 -2.97
C SER A 72 -8.73 -3.24 -2.93
N LEU A 73 -7.75 -2.95 -3.74
CA LEU A 73 -7.31 -1.60 -4.03
C LEU A 73 -7.37 -1.43 -5.54
N ARG A 74 -8.03 -0.39 -6.00
CA ARG A 74 -8.05 -0.04 -7.39
C ARG A 74 -7.59 1.38 -7.56
N THR A 75 -6.71 1.60 -8.51
CA THR A 75 -6.20 2.93 -8.75
C THR A 75 -5.68 3.02 -10.18
N ARG A 76 -5.45 4.21 -10.63
CA ARG A 76 -4.91 4.43 -11.96
C ARG A 76 -3.62 5.21 -11.85
N PHE A 77 -2.56 4.61 -12.33
CA PHE A 77 -1.29 5.28 -12.51
C PHE A 77 -1.14 5.44 -14.02
N PRO A 78 -1.52 6.59 -14.58
CA PRO A 78 -1.56 6.70 -16.02
C PRO A 78 -0.23 6.28 -16.64
N PRO A 79 -0.26 5.46 -17.68
CA PRO A 79 -1.44 5.01 -18.43
C PRO A 79 -1.99 3.66 -18.00
N PHE A 80 -1.74 3.22 -16.78
CA PHE A 80 -2.16 1.90 -16.33
C PHE A 80 -3.28 1.95 -15.32
N ASN A 81 -4.22 1.02 -15.43
CA ASN A 81 -5.20 0.78 -14.38
C ASN A 81 -4.71 -0.42 -13.58
N VAL A 82 -4.73 -0.31 -12.27
CA VAL A 82 -4.17 -1.32 -11.39
C VAL A 82 -5.24 -1.81 -10.42
N THR A 83 -5.35 -3.12 -10.28
CA THR A 83 -6.23 -3.73 -9.29
C THR A 83 -5.40 -4.73 -8.47
N TYR A 84 -5.42 -4.55 -7.18
CA TYR A 84 -4.68 -5.41 -6.26
C TYR A 84 -5.67 -6.10 -5.32
N ASN A 85 -5.60 -7.43 -5.24
CA ASN A 85 -6.44 -8.19 -4.35
C ASN A 85 -5.73 -8.35 -3.03
N ARG A 86 -6.30 -7.79 -1.98
CA ARG A 86 -5.65 -7.77 -0.67
C ARG A 86 -5.69 -9.12 0.04
N ASN A 87 -6.52 -10.03 -0.42
CA ASN A 87 -6.63 -11.32 0.23
C ASN A 87 -5.55 -12.29 -0.21
N ASP A 88 -5.20 -12.27 -1.48
CA ASP A 88 -4.22 -13.21 -2.00
C ASP A 88 -3.00 -12.57 -2.66
N GLY A 89 -2.97 -11.27 -2.73
CA GLY A 89 -1.83 -10.58 -3.31
C GLY A 89 -1.84 -10.49 -4.82
N ALA A 90 -2.89 -10.96 -5.47
CA ALA A 90 -2.93 -10.96 -6.92
C ALA A 90 -3.02 -9.54 -7.48
N LEU A 91 -2.34 -9.32 -8.58
CA LEU A 91 -2.26 -8.02 -9.23
C LEU A 91 -2.75 -8.16 -10.66
N ALA A 92 -3.55 -7.20 -11.09
CA ALA A 92 -3.96 -7.11 -12.48
C ALA A 92 -3.69 -5.70 -12.96
N ILE A 93 -3.05 -5.59 -14.11
CA ILE A 93 -2.71 -4.30 -14.71
C ILE A 93 -3.30 -4.26 -16.10
N SER A 94 -4.02 -3.18 -16.37
CA SER A 94 -4.65 -3.02 -17.67
C SER A 94 -4.06 -1.77 -18.33
N PRO A 95 -3.16 -1.94 -19.29
CA PRO A 95 -2.59 -0.79 -19.96
C PRO A 95 -3.66 -0.11 -20.81
N ALA A 96 -3.64 1.20 -20.79
CA ALA A 96 -4.63 1.96 -21.54
C ALA A 96 -4.48 1.69 -23.02
N GLY A 97 -5.60 1.48 -23.67
CA GLY A 97 -5.61 1.35 -25.12
C GLY A 97 -5.29 -0.02 -25.68
N THR A 98 -4.96 -0.98 -24.85
CA THR A 98 -4.57 -2.27 -25.38
C THR A 98 -5.60 -3.36 -25.18
N GLY A 99 -6.49 -3.20 -24.26
CA GLY A 99 -7.51 -4.20 -24.01
C GLY A 99 -7.06 -5.47 -23.35
N GLY A 100 -5.77 -5.63 -23.09
CA GLY A 100 -5.27 -6.82 -22.43
C GLY A 100 -5.10 -6.60 -20.95
N ILE A 101 -4.91 -7.69 -20.21
CA ILE A 101 -4.65 -7.62 -18.77
C ILE A 101 -3.36 -8.36 -18.50
N LEU A 102 -2.46 -7.71 -17.77
CA LEU A 102 -1.23 -8.33 -17.33
C LEU A 102 -1.42 -8.75 -15.88
N HIS A 103 -0.95 -9.93 -15.55
CA HIS A 103 -1.12 -10.48 -14.21
C HIS A 103 0.19 -10.55 -13.47
N GLY A 104 0.12 -10.33 -12.18
CA GLY A 104 1.29 -10.41 -11.33
C GLY A 104 0.88 -10.60 -9.89
N ASP A 105 1.76 -10.22 -9.00
CA ASP A 105 1.46 -10.28 -7.58
C ASP A 105 2.23 -9.22 -6.82
N CYS A 106 1.73 -8.91 -5.66
CA CYS A 106 2.36 -7.96 -4.75
C CYS A 106 2.51 -8.60 -3.39
N ARG A 107 3.52 -8.18 -2.67
CA ARG A 107 3.70 -8.59 -1.28
C ARG A 107 4.05 -7.38 -0.45
N ARG A 108 3.77 -7.46 0.83
CA ARG A 108 4.10 -6.38 1.72
C ARG A 108 5.59 -6.19 1.82
N SER A 109 6.01 -4.95 1.88
CA SER A 109 7.42 -4.63 2.00
C SER A 109 7.63 -3.45 2.93
N ALA A 110 8.85 -3.25 3.34
CA ALA A 110 9.24 -2.05 4.04
C ALA A 110 9.37 -0.92 3.00
N PRO A 111 9.36 0.32 3.44
CA PRO A 111 9.62 1.42 2.51
C PRO A 111 10.97 1.21 1.84
N PRO A 112 11.07 1.38 0.53
CA PRO A 112 12.36 1.19 -0.13
C PRO A 112 13.34 2.30 0.22
N PRO A 113 14.64 2.05 0.06
CA PRO A 113 15.61 3.10 0.30
C PRO A 113 15.33 4.31 -0.57
N GLY A 114 15.43 5.47 0.03
CA GLY A 114 15.16 6.69 -0.71
C GLY A 114 13.71 7.08 -0.82
N ALA A 115 12.83 6.32 -0.21
CA ALA A 115 11.41 6.65 -0.26
C ALA A 115 11.15 7.97 0.48
N PRO A 116 10.33 8.84 -0.09
CA PRO A 116 10.02 10.09 0.58
C PRO A 116 9.17 9.86 1.82
N ALA A 117 9.25 10.79 2.75
CA ALA A 117 8.39 10.74 3.91
C ALA A 117 6.95 10.98 3.47
N LEU A 118 6.03 10.23 4.04
CA LEU A 118 4.63 10.37 3.69
C LEU A 118 3.91 11.23 4.72
N PRO A 119 2.87 11.92 4.31
CA PRO A 119 2.09 12.70 5.27
C PRO A 119 1.44 11.78 6.29
N GLN A 120 1.33 12.26 7.49
CA GLN A 120 0.73 11.46 8.57
C GLN A 120 -0.72 11.84 8.79
#